data_80292255bc46850c184a34c5fbc44323
#
_entry.id   80292255bc46850c184a34c5fbc44323
#
_cell.length_a   1.000
_cell.length_b   1.000
_cell.length_c   1.000
_cell.angle_alpha   90.00
_cell.angle_beta   90.00
_cell.angle_gamma   90.00
#
_symmetry.space_group_name_H-M   'P 1'
#
loop_
_entity.id
_entity.type
_entity.pdbx_description
1 polymer ?
#
loop_
_entity_poly.entity_id
_entity_poly.type
_entity_poly.pdbx_seq_one_letter_code
_entity_poly.pdbx_strand_id
1 'polypeptide(L)'
;MDPVRNPYAPGAGQRPPELAGRDRELTQFEVTLERVAAGRPERSMVLSGLRGVGKTVLLNALRGLAVKRAWGTGKFEARPDQSLRLPLAQAVHAAVREVAHRHRDPERVDAVAGVLKSFALRTPLPDRKGVRWQPPVDVPAMKGRADSGDLELDLIELFTDVADLARDLGVGIGIFVDEMQDISTDELAALCGACHEISQQGAPLVVVGAGLPHLPVALAASKSYAERLFRYVVVDRLPREMADRELTLRLRCGHLLSLIHI
;
A
#
# COMPACT_ATOMS: atom_id res chain seq x y z
N MET A 1 11.41 2.90 35.64
CA MET A 1 11.48 2.12 34.41
C MET A 1 12.69 2.62 33.62
N ASP A 2 13.59 1.74 33.25
CA ASP A 2 14.77 2.10 32.45
C ASP A 2 14.31 2.50 31.03
N PRO A 3 14.56 3.75 30.58
CA PRO A 3 14.12 4.21 29.26
C PRO A 3 14.74 3.41 28.11
N VAL A 4 15.93 2.84 28.29
CA VAL A 4 16.65 2.04 27.29
C VAL A 4 16.01 0.67 27.11
N ARG A 5 15.39 0.14 28.15
CA ARG A 5 14.69 -1.16 28.15
C ARG A 5 13.20 -1.08 27.90
N ASN A 6 12.66 0.13 27.72
CA ASN A 6 11.25 0.31 27.42
C ASN A 6 10.98 -0.13 25.96
N PRO A 7 10.24 -1.23 25.72
CA PRO A 7 9.93 -1.69 24.37
C PRO A 7 8.91 -0.80 23.65
N TYR A 8 8.31 0.15 24.37
CA TYR A 8 7.35 1.10 23.80
C TYR A 8 8.06 2.37 23.34
N ALA A 9 8.18 2.52 22.04
CA ALA A 9 8.62 3.77 21.44
C ALA A 9 7.37 4.58 21.05
N PRO A 10 7.11 5.73 21.71
CA PRO A 10 6.04 6.61 21.30
C PRO A 10 6.41 7.26 19.96
N GLY A 11 5.68 6.92 18.89
CA GLY A 11 5.89 7.47 17.55
C GLY A 11 4.79 7.03 16.58
N ALA A 12 4.42 7.90 15.66
CA ALA A 12 3.43 7.56 14.64
C ALA A 12 3.98 6.45 13.72
N GLY A 13 3.23 5.34 13.59
CA GLY A 13 3.57 4.25 12.67
C GLY A 13 4.71 3.34 13.10
N GLN A 14 5.27 3.49 14.30
CA GLN A 14 6.26 2.54 14.81
C GLN A 14 5.59 1.20 15.11
N ARG A 15 6.24 0.12 14.66
CA ARG A 15 5.73 -1.24 14.86
C ARG A 15 5.83 -1.60 16.34
N PRO A 16 4.70 -1.88 17.02
CA PRO A 16 4.76 -2.47 18.33
C PRO A 16 5.43 -3.84 18.22
N PRO A 17 6.08 -4.35 19.27
CA PRO A 17 6.69 -5.67 19.27
C PRO A 17 5.74 -6.79 18.86
N GLU A 18 4.43 -6.65 19.15
CA GLU A 18 3.36 -7.53 18.67
C GLU A 18 2.16 -6.71 18.23
N LEU A 19 1.47 -7.21 17.20
CA LEU A 19 0.18 -6.68 16.70
C LEU A 19 -0.95 -7.48 17.35
N ALA A 20 -1.08 -7.36 18.68
CA ALA A 20 -2.10 -8.08 19.42
C ALA A 20 -3.49 -7.83 18.82
N GLY A 21 -4.28 -8.90 18.71
CA GLY A 21 -5.66 -8.83 18.25
C GLY A 21 -5.88 -8.47 16.79
N ARG A 22 -4.84 -8.57 15.94
CA ARG A 22 -4.92 -8.33 14.49
C ARG A 22 -4.62 -9.59 13.65
N ASP A 23 -4.60 -10.74 14.29
CA ASP A 23 -4.28 -12.02 13.62
C ASP A 23 -5.24 -12.33 12.48
N ARG A 24 -6.52 -11.99 12.67
CA ARG A 24 -7.55 -12.21 11.65
C ARG A 24 -7.27 -11.40 10.39
N GLU A 25 -6.97 -10.12 10.52
CA GLU A 25 -6.67 -9.22 9.41
C GLU A 25 -5.37 -9.63 8.70
N LEU A 26 -4.35 -10.04 9.46
CA LEU A 26 -3.10 -10.54 8.92
C LEU A 26 -3.29 -11.84 8.13
N THR A 27 -3.94 -12.85 8.72
CA THR A 27 -4.23 -14.13 8.06
C THR A 27 -5.09 -13.94 6.81
N GLN A 28 -6.10 -13.06 6.88
CA GLN A 28 -6.95 -12.77 5.75
C GLN A 28 -6.19 -12.13 4.60
N PHE A 29 -5.25 -11.25 4.90
CA PHE A 29 -4.41 -10.63 3.88
C PHE A 29 -3.41 -11.63 3.28
N GLU A 30 -2.86 -12.54 4.09
CA GLU A 30 -2.02 -13.63 3.57
C GLU A 30 -2.76 -14.48 2.54
N VAL A 31 -4.01 -14.85 2.82
CA VAL A 31 -4.86 -15.56 1.86
C VAL A 31 -5.07 -14.72 0.59
N THR A 32 -5.29 -13.40 0.73
CA THR A 32 -5.41 -12.50 -0.43
C THR A 32 -4.15 -12.54 -1.29
N LEU A 33 -2.96 -12.43 -0.69
CA LEU A 33 -1.69 -12.49 -1.44
C LEU A 33 -1.51 -13.81 -2.18
N GLU A 34 -1.83 -14.94 -1.54
CA GLU A 34 -1.72 -16.28 -2.14
C GLU A 34 -2.69 -16.46 -3.31
N ARG A 35 -3.93 -16.00 -3.17
CA ARG A 35 -4.95 -16.10 -4.22
C ARG A 35 -4.59 -15.24 -5.42
N VAL A 36 -4.17 -14.01 -5.19
CA VAL A 36 -3.75 -13.08 -6.24
C VAL A 36 -2.51 -13.61 -6.97
N ALA A 37 -1.52 -14.13 -6.24
CA ALA A 37 -0.34 -14.77 -6.85
C ALA A 37 -0.71 -15.99 -7.71
N ALA A 38 -1.82 -16.68 -7.38
CA ALA A 38 -2.37 -17.79 -8.17
C ALA A 38 -3.28 -17.34 -9.33
N GLY A 39 -3.32 -16.03 -9.66
CA GLY A 39 -4.16 -15.47 -10.72
C GLY A 39 -5.67 -15.49 -10.40
N ARG A 40 -6.03 -15.62 -9.12
CA ARG A 40 -7.44 -15.59 -8.69
C ARG A 40 -7.82 -14.18 -8.28
N PRO A 41 -8.89 -13.60 -8.86
CA PRO A 41 -9.33 -12.26 -8.50
C PRO A 41 -9.63 -12.13 -7.01
N GLU A 42 -9.08 -11.10 -6.39
CA GLU A 42 -9.35 -10.72 -5.01
C GLU A 42 -9.63 -9.22 -4.91
N ARG A 43 -10.34 -8.86 -3.85
CA ARG A 43 -10.66 -7.45 -3.59
C ARG A 43 -9.46 -6.76 -2.96
N SER A 44 -9.16 -5.57 -3.42
CA SER A 44 -8.32 -4.61 -2.70
C SER A 44 -8.89 -4.35 -1.29
N MET A 45 -8.08 -3.86 -0.35
CA MET A 45 -8.48 -3.75 1.06
C MET A 45 -8.49 -2.28 1.51
N VAL A 46 -9.48 -1.91 2.31
CA VAL A 46 -9.55 -0.59 2.96
C VAL A 46 -9.70 -0.75 4.46
N LEU A 47 -8.73 -0.22 5.19
CA LEU A 47 -8.72 -0.13 6.65
C LEU A 47 -9.37 1.19 7.06
N SER A 48 -10.49 1.15 7.80
CA SER A 48 -11.16 2.35 8.27
C SER A 48 -11.25 2.37 9.80
N GLY A 49 -11.06 3.52 10.42
CA GLY A 49 -11.16 3.65 11.86
C GLY A 49 -10.74 5.04 12.38
N LEU A 50 -10.99 5.30 13.64
CA LEU A 50 -10.64 6.57 14.27
C LEU A 50 -9.12 6.83 14.25
N ARG A 51 -8.71 8.07 14.54
CA ARG A 51 -7.30 8.39 14.75
C ARG A 51 -6.75 7.65 15.97
N GLY A 52 -5.52 7.17 15.90
CA GLY A 52 -4.83 6.51 17.02
C GLY A 52 -5.18 5.04 17.25
N VAL A 53 -6.07 4.41 16.46
CA VAL A 53 -6.44 2.98 16.63
C VAL A 53 -5.43 1.99 16.02
N GLY A 54 -4.34 2.48 15.41
CA GLY A 54 -3.27 1.65 14.87
C GLY A 54 -3.40 1.29 13.38
N LYS A 55 -4.18 2.03 12.58
CA LYS A 55 -4.33 1.80 11.13
C LYS A 55 -2.99 1.79 10.39
N THR A 56 -2.15 2.81 10.57
CA THR A 56 -0.82 2.91 9.97
C THR A 56 0.08 1.74 10.35
N VAL A 57 -0.01 1.30 11.60
CA VAL A 57 0.76 0.14 12.11
C VAL A 57 0.30 -1.15 11.42
N LEU A 58 -1.01 -1.37 11.32
CA LEU A 58 -1.57 -2.51 10.61
C LEU A 58 -1.21 -2.46 9.12
N LEU A 59 -1.35 -1.29 8.46
CA LEU A 59 -0.95 -1.09 7.06
C LEU A 59 0.53 -1.47 6.82
N ASN A 60 1.43 -1.06 7.72
CA ASN A 60 2.84 -1.41 7.66
C ASN A 60 3.08 -2.92 7.87
N ALA A 61 2.29 -3.56 8.72
CA ALA A 61 2.38 -5.00 8.92
C ALA A 61 1.92 -5.79 7.70
N LEU A 62 0.79 -5.39 7.09
CA LEU A 62 0.30 -5.97 5.84
C LEU A 62 1.36 -5.83 4.72
N ARG A 63 1.97 -4.64 4.59
CA ARG A 63 3.10 -4.45 3.68
C ARG A 63 4.25 -5.41 4.00
N GLY A 64 4.59 -5.58 5.28
CA GLY A 64 5.62 -6.52 5.71
C GLY A 64 5.34 -7.97 5.30
N LEU A 65 4.07 -8.40 5.27
CA LEU A 65 3.67 -9.72 4.76
C LEU A 65 3.91 -9.84 3.24
N ALA A 66 3.58 -8.81 2.47
CA ALA A 66 3.85 -8.78 1.04
C ALA A 66 5.37 -8.85 0.74
N VAL A 67 6.18 -8.07 1.47
CA VAL A 67 7.66 -8.10 1.36
C VAL A 67 8.21 -9.49 1.66
N LYS A 68 7.71 -10.17 2.71
CA LYS A 68 8.13 -11.55 3.06
C LYS A 68 7.82 -12.55 1.96
N ARG A 69 6.80 -12.30 1.15
CA ARG A 69 6.42 -13.12 -0.02
C ARG A 69 7.10 -12.68 -1.33
N ALA A 70 8.15 -11.85 -1.23
CA ALA A 70 8.90 -11.31 -2.35
C ALA A 70 8.09 -10.44 -3.32
N TRP A 71 6.95 -9.91 -2.90
CA TRP A 71 6.18 -8.93 -3.68
C TRP A 71 6.92 -7.60 -3.76
N GLY A 72 6.76 -6.90 -4.86
CA GLY A 72 7.13 -5.50 -4.96
C GLY A 72 6.17 -4.63 -4.16
N THR A 73 6.69 -3.72 -3.33
CA THR A 73 5.84 -2.91 -2.48
C THR A 73 6.13 -1.42 -2.59
N GLY A 74 5.07 -0.61 -2.75
CA GLY A 74 5.14 0.84 -2.65
C GLY A 74 4.21 1.36 -1.57
N LYS A 75 4.64 2.40 -0.85
CA LYS A 75 3.79 3.06 0.15
C LYS A 75 3.92 4.57 0.04
N PHE A 76 2.80 5.26 0.22
CA PHE A 76 2.77 6.71 0.42
C PHE A 76 1.64 7.10 1.37
N GLU A 77 1.72 8.32 1.87
CA GLU A 77 0.69 9.00 2.65
C GLU A 77 0.05 10.06 1.76
N ALA A 78 -1.27 9.98 1.60
CA ALA A 78 -2.02 11.02 0.90
C ALA A 78 -2.03 12.31 1.73
N ARG A 79 -2.05 13.45 1.07
CA ARG A 79 -2.09 14.76 1.72
C ARG A 79 -3.13 15.64 1.06
N PRO A 80 -3.84 16.46 1.84
CA PRO A 80 -4.71 17.48 1.28
C PRO A 80 -3.96 18.35 0.27
N ASP A 81 -4.62 18.73 -0.79
CA ASP A 81 -4.09 19.62 -1.85
C ASP A 81 -2.86 19.05 -2.62
N GLN A 82 -2.56 17.76 -2.48
CA GLN A 82 -1.54 17.08 -3.26
C GLN A 82 -2.19 16.12 -4.27
N SER A 83 -1.85 16.27 -5.55
CA SER A 83 -2.30 15.32 -6.57
C SER A 83 -1.79 13.90 -6.28
N LEU A 84 -2.66 12.91 -6.46
CA LEU A 84 -2.37 11.48 -6.34
C LEU A 84 -1.23 11.02 -7.28
N ARG A 85 -1.12 11.64 -8.46
CA ARG A 85 -0.25 11.18 -9.53
C ARG A 85 1.21 11.03 -9.10
N LEU A 86 1.77 12.03 -8.44
CA LEU A 86 3.17 12.01 -8.04
C LEU A 86 3.49 11.00 -6.93
N PRO A 87 2.81 10.99 -5.77
CA PRO A 87 3.10 10.02 -4.72
C PRO A 87 2.85 8.57 -5.17
N LEU A 88 1.84 8.35 -6.02
CA LEU A 88 1.57 7.05 -6.59
C LEU A 88 2.68 6.61 -7.57
N ALA A 89 3.16 7.50 -8.44
CA ALA A 89 4.31 7.22 -9.31
C ALA A 89 5.53 6.81 -8.51
N GLN A 90 5.83 7.51 -7.41
CA GLN A 90 6.94 7.18 -6.52
C GLN A 90 6.77 5.81 -5.85
N ALA A 91 5.56 5.49 -5.40
CA ALA A 91 5.25 4.20 -4.78
C ALA A 91 5.36 3.05 -5.80
N VAL A 92 4.82 3.22 -6.99
CA VAL A 92 4.94 2.23 -8.08
C VAL A 92 6.40 2.03 -8.47
N HIS A 93 7.17 3.12 -8.60
CA HIS A 93 8.61 3.03 -8.87
C HIS A 93 9.36 2.22 -7.79
N ALA A 94 9.05 2.45 -6.51
CA ALA A 94 9.66 1.69 -5.41
C ALA A 94 9.32 0.20 -5.52
N ALA A 95 8.06 -0.15 -5.82
CA ALA A 95 7.62 -1.52 -5.99
C ALA A 95 8.31 -2.22 -7.17
N VAL A 96 8.37 -1.57 -8.32
CA VAL A 96 9.05 -2.09 -9.53
C VAL A 96 10.54 -2.29 -9.27
N ARG A 97 11.22 -1.34 -8.64
CA ARG A 97 12.64 -1.48 -8.25
C ARG A 97 12.88 -2.67 -7.33
N GLU A 98 12.01 -2.91 -6.37
CA GLU A 98 12.12 -4.03 -5.44
C GLU A 98 12.05 -5.38 -6.18
N VAL A 99 11.17 -5.49 -7.17
CA VAL A 99 11.06 -6.66 -8.04
C VAL A 99 12.25 -6.76 -8.99
N ALA A 100 12.62 -5.68 -9.66
CA ALA A 100 13.74 -5.62 -10.60
C ALA A 100 15.06 -6.06 -9.97
N HIS A 101 15.30 -5.70 -8.72
CA HIS A 101 16.51 -6.09 -8.00
C HIS A 101 16.63 -7.61 -7.80
N ARG A 102 15.50 -8.30 -7.69
CA ARG A 102 15.43 -9.75 -7.49
C ARG A 102 15.44 -10.54 -8.79
N HIS A 103 14.84 -9.98 -9.83
CA HIS A 103 14.67 -10.60 -11.14
C HIS A 103 15.48 -9.83 -12.19
N ARG A 104 16.43 -10.49 -12.82
CA ARG A 104 17.33 -9.87 -13.79
C ARG A 104 16.71 -9.87 -15.21
N ASP A 105 15.65 -9.08 -15.39
CA ASP A 105 15.04 -8.83 -16.70
C ASP A 105 15.03 -7.31 -16.97
N PRO A 106 16.16 -6.73 -17.43
CA PRO A 106 16.29 -5.29 -17.59
C PRO A 106 15.36 -4.72 -18.67
N GLU A 107 15.12 -5.44 -19.77
CA GLU A 107 14.31 -4.91 -20.89
C GLU A 107 12.86 -4.65 -20.50
N ARG A 108 12.24 -5.58 -19.77
CA ARG A 108 10.86 -5.43 -19.29
C ARG A 108 10.74 -4.37 -18.20
N VAL A 109 11.71 -4.32 -17.29
CA VAL A 109 11.77 -3.29 -16.25
C VAL A 109 11.91 -1.90 -16.88
N ASP A 110 12.75 -1.76 -17.90
CA ASP A 110 12.96 -0.51 -18.61
C ASP A 110 11.70 -0.07 -19.37
N ALA A 111 10.96 -1.01 -19.97
CA ALA A 111 9.69 -0.70 -20.62
C ALA A 111 8.67 -0.10 -19.62
N VAL A 112 8.45 -0.77 -18.47
CA VAL A 112 7.56 -0.26 -17.40
C VAL A 112 8.08 1.05 -16.81
N ALA A 113 9.39 1.20 -16.66
CA ALA A 113 9.99 2.45 -16.20
C ALA A 113 9.74 3.62 -17.18
N GLY A 114 9.70 3.34 -18.48
CA GLY A 114 9.33 4.30 -19.52
C GLY A 114 7.87 4.77 -19.41
N VAL A 115 6.93 3.83 -19.17
CA VAL A 115 5.51 4.14 -18.92
C VAL A 115 5.36 4.96 -17.64
N LEU A 116 6.02 4.54 -16.56
CA LEU A 116 6.01 5.27 -15.30
C LEU A 116 6.55 6.70 -15.44
N LYS A 117 7.58 6.89 -16.27
CA LYS A 117 8.12 8.22 -16.56
C LYS A 117 7.12 9.07 -17.32
N SER A 118 6.40 8.52 -18.30
CA SER A 118 5.32 9.20 -19.02
C SER A 118 4.21 9.62 -18.04
N PHE A 119 3.76 8.72 -17.19
CA PHE A 119 2.75 8.99 -16.16
C PHE A 119 3.19 10.12 -15.21
N ALA A 120 4.41 10.07 -14.70
CA ALA A 120 4.94 11.08 -13.77
C ALA A 120 5.09 12.47 -14.41
N LEU A 121 5.43 12.55 -15.70
CA LEU A 121 5.59 13.81 -16.42
C LEU A 121 4.27 14.56 -16.61
N ARG A 122 3.12 13.90 -16.53
CA ARG A 122 1.78 14.51 -16.60
C ARG A 122 1.31 15.11 -15.28
N THR A 123 2.13 15.12 -14.24
CA THR A 123 1.82 15.83 -13.00
C THR A 123 1.59 17.32 -13.28
N PRO A 124 0.41 17.90 -12.98
CA PRO A 124 0.03 19.24 -13.43
C PRO A 124 0.89 20.37 -12.88
N LEU A 125 1.47 20.17 -11.70
CA LEU A 125 2.25 21.20 -11.01
C LEU A 125 3.65 20.67 -10.67
N PRO A 126 4.70 21.50 -10.83
CA PRO A 126 5.99 21.18 -10.23
C PRO A 126 5.79 21.09 -8.71
N ASP A 127 6.63 20.32 -8.04
CA ASP A 127 6.68 20.36 -6.58
C ASP A 127 6.90 21.79 -6.08
N ARG A 128 6.73 22.05 -4.77
CA ARG A 128 6.91 23.38 -4.18
C ARG A 128 8.29 23.99 -4.45
N LYS A 129 9.23 23.21 -4.99
CA LYS A 129 10.60 23.64 -5.36
C LYS A 129 10.77 23.82 -6.85
N GLY A 130 9.73 23.65 -7.67
CA GLY A 130 9.79 23.79 -9.13
C GLY A 130 10.50 22.63 -9.83
N VAL A 131 10.89 21.57 -9.12
CA VAL A 131 11.53 20.39 -9.65
C VAL A 131 10.49 19.35 -9.99
N ARG A 132 10.41 18.92 -11.23
CA ARG A 132 9.60 17.75 -11.62
C ARG A 132 10.33 16.49 -11.19
N TRP A 133 9.73 15.73 -10.28
CA TRP A 133 10.23 14.40 -9.97
C TRP A 133 10.13 13.52 -11.22
N GLN A 134 11.18 12.80 -11.50
CA GLN A 134 11.23 11.74 -12.51
C GLN A 134 11.81 10.49 -11.87
N PRO A 135 11.37 9.29 -12.28
CA PRO A 135 12.06 8.07 -11.88
C PRO A 135 13.56 8.21 -12.23
N PRO A 136 14.46 7.89 -11.31
CA PRO A 136 15.91 7.97 -11.56
C PRO A 136 16.37 6.76 -12.41
N VAL A 137 15.82 6.65 -13.61
CA VAL A 137 16.13 5.62 -14.60
C VAL A 137 16.48 6.29 -15.91
N ASP A 138 17.52 5.80 -16.55
CA ASP A 138 18.02 6.32 -17.83
C ASP A 138 17.29 5.67 -19.02
N VAL A 139 15.95 5.73 -18.97
CA VAL A 139 15.08 5.26 -20.06
C VAL A 139 14.25 6.42 -20.59
N PRO A 140 13.97 6.48 -21.90
CA PRO A 140 13.04 7.47 -22.44
C PRO A 140 11.62 7.25 -21.94
N ALA A 141 10.84 8.34 -21.82
CA ALA A 141 9.40 8.24 -21.56
C ALA A 141 8.70 7.55 -22.74
N MET A 142 7.82 6.60 -22.45
CA MET A 142 7.06 5.88 -23.47
C MET A 142 5.85 6.72 -23.88
N LYS A 143 5.97 7.45 -24.98
CA LYS A 143 4.89 8.29 -25.49
C LYS A 143 3.67 7.47 -25.93
N GLY A 144 2.48 7.98 -25.65
CA GLY A 144 1.22 7.31 -25.97
C GLY A 144 0.82 6.22 -24.99
N ARG A 145 1.48 6.16 -23.81
CA ARG A 145 1.20 5.19 -22.76
C ARG A 145 1.16 5.90 -21.41
N ALA A 146 0.06 5.82 -20.68
CA ALA A 146 -0.21 6.49 -19.41
C ALA A 146 0.07 8.01 -19.40
N ASP A 147 -0.20 8.66 -20.55
CA ASP A 147 0.10 10.07 -20.78
C ASP A 147 -1.04 10.84 -21.49
N SER A 148 -2.26 10.29 -21.47
CA SER A 148 -3.44 10.90 -22.08
C SER A 148 -3.85 12.22 -21.41
N GLY A 149 -3.54 12.37 -20.13
CA GLY A 149 -4.00 13.47 -19.28
C GLY A 149 -5.27 13.13 -18.49
N ASP A 150 -6.00 12.08 -18.85
CA ASP A 150 -7.07 11.49 -18.05
C ASP A 150 -6.44 10.56 -17.00
N LEU A 151 -6.67 10.86 -15.72
CA LEU A 151 -6.02 10.10 -14.64
C LEU A 151 -6.50 8.66 -14.58
N GLU A 152 -7.79 8.38 -14.85
CA GLU A 152 -8.34 7.03 -14.80
C GLU A 152 -7.74 6.16 -15.91
N LEU A 153 -7.70 6.65 -17.13
CA LEU A 153 -7.08 5.95 -18.25
C LEU A 153 -5.59 5.71 -18.03
N ASP A 154 -4.88 6.75 -17.60
CA ASP A 154 -3.44 6.67 -17.33
C ASP A 154 -3.11 5.67 -16.21
N LEU A 155 -3.97 5.59 -15.16
CA LEU A 155 -3.82 4.63 -14.07
C LEU A 155 -4.09 3.19 -14.52
N ILE A 156 -5.12 2.97 -15.34
CA ILE A 156 -5.44 1.65 -15.89
C ILE A 156 -4.25 1.14 -16.70
N GLU A 157 -3.70 1.97 -17.59
CA GLU A 157 -2.55 1.59 -18.40
C GLU A 157 -1.31 1.30 -17.56
N LEU A 158 -0.98 2.18 -16.61
CA LEU A 158 0.16 2.00 -15.72
C LEU A 158 0.04 0.72 -14.88
N PHE A 159 -1.12 0.48 -14.28
CA PHE A 159 -1.35 -0.69 -13.43
C PHE A 159 -1.35 -1.99 -14.25
N THR A 160 -1.86 -1.96 -15.48
CA THR A 160 -1.80 -3.10 -16.40
C THR A 160 -0.35 -3.45 -16.72
N ASP A 161 0.46 -2.49 -17.15
CA ASP A 161 1.86 -2.74 -17.50
C ASP A 161 2.70 -3.23 -16.29
N VAL A 162 2.46 -2.66 -15.12
CA VAL A 162 3.10 -3.09 -13.85
C VAL A 162 2.66 -4.49 -13.45
N ALA A 163 1.38 -4.82 -13.62
CA ALA A 163 0.85 -6.14 -13.29
C ALA A 163 1.30 -7.22 -14.29
N ASP A 164 1.45 -6.88 -15.55
CA ASP A 164 1.99 -7.78 -16.58
C ASP A 164 3.46 -8.10 -16.29
N LEU A 165 4.27 -7.09 -15.93
CA LEU A 165 5.64 -7.32 -15.46
C LEU A 165 5.64 -8.28 -14.26
N ALA A 166 4.79 -8.04 -13.27
CA ALA A 166 4.72 -8.86 -12.07
C ALA A 166 4.30 -10.32 -12.39
N ARG A 167 3.33 -10.49 -13.29
CA ARG A 167 2.87 -11.81 -13.76
C ARG A 167 3.99 -12.58 -14.45
N ASP A 168 4.72 -11.93 -15.33
CA ASP A 168 5.83 -12.54 -16.07
C ASP A 168 6.98 -12.96 -15.15
N LEU A 169 7.19 -12.22 -14.07
CA LEU A 169 8.20 -12.53 -13.06
C LEU A 169 7.69 -13.48 -11.96
N GLY A 170 6.42 -13.90 -12.02
CA GLY A 170 5.81 -14.79 -11.04
C GLY A 170 5.68 -14.19 -9.63
N VAL A 171 5.53 -12.87 -9.54
CA VAL A 171 5.41 -12.12 -8.28
C VAL A 171 4.14 -11.29 -8.25
N GLY A 172 3.89 -10.57 -7.15
CA GLY A 172 2.81 -9.60 -7.07
C GLY A 172 3.32 -8.20 -6.73
N ILE A 173 2.45 -7.23 -6.90
CA ILE A 173 2.68 -5.83 -6.54
C ILE A 173 1.64 -5.40 -5.50
N GLY A 174 2.11 -4.75 -4.42
CA GLY A 174 1.27 -4.17 -3.37
C GLY A 174 1.49 -2.66 -3.25
N ILE A 175 0.42 -1.88 -3.44
CA ILE A 175 0.45 -0.42 -3.24
C ILE A 175 -0.31 -0.10 -1.95
N PHE A 176 0.35 0.57 -1.02
CA PHE A 176 -0.16 0.88 0.32
C PHE A 176 -0.34 2.39 0.46
N VAL A 177 -1.59 2.80 0.74
CA VAL A 177 -1.98 4.21 0.81
C VAL A 177 -2.44 4.54 2.22
N ASP A 178 -1.73 5.42 2.91
CA ASP A 178 -2.12 5.94 4.22
C ASP A 178 -2.89 7.25 4.06
N GLU A 179 -3.75 7.59 5.02
CA GLU A 179 -4.62 8.78 5.03
C GLU A 179 -5.41 8.96 3.71
N MET A 180 -5.91 7.85 3.16
CA MET A 180 -6.55 7.79 1.84
C MET A 180 -7.75 8.73 1.68
N GLN A 181 -8.39 9.18 2.78
CA GLN A 181 -9.47 10.16 2.75
C GLN A 181 -9.02 11.57 2.30
N ASP A 182 -7.70 11.82 2.25
CA ASP A 182 -7.16 13.10 1.80
C ASP A 182 -6.96 13.17 0.27
N ILE A 183 -7.25 12.07 -0.43
CA ILE A 183 -7.34 12.03 -1.91
C ILE A 183 -8.64 12.69 -2.34
N SER A 184 -8.60 13.50 -3.38
CA SER A 184 -9.80 14.13 -3.95
C SER A 184 -10.80 13.11 -4.49
N THR A 185 -12.08 13.46 -4.55
CA THR A 185 -13.15 12.55 -5.02
C THR A 185 -12.90 12.07 -6.44
N ASP A 186 -12.44 12.94 -7.33
CA ASP A 186 -12.16 12.59 -8.74
C ASP A 186 -10.97 11.62 -8.85
N GLU A 187 -9.92 11.84 -8.06
CA GLU A 187 -8.77 10.94 -8.03
C GLU A 187 -9.09 9.61 -7.34
N LEU A 188 -9.96 9.60 -6.31
CA LEU A 188 -10.50 8.35 -5.76
C LEU A 188 -11.31 7.58 -6.82
N ALA A 189 -12.12 8.28 -7.63
CA ALA A 189 -12.88 7.65 -8.71
C ALA A 189 -11.94 7.01 -9.74
N ALA A 190 -10.89 7.71 -10.14
CA ALA A 190 -9.87 7.19 -11.06
C ALA A 190 -9.14 5.96 -10.49
N LEU A 191 -8.76 6.01 -9.22
CA LEU A 191 -8.13 4.87 -8.54
C LEU A 191 -9.08 3.66 -8.43
N CYS A 192 -10.38 3.89 -8.14
CA CYS A 192 -11.39 2.85 -8.15
C CYS A 192 -11.53 2.21 -9.54
N GLY A 193 -11.56 3.02 -10.60
CA GLY A 193 -11.61 2.53 -11.98
C GLY A 193 -10.44 1.61 -12.31
N ALA A 194 -9.22 2.04 -11.99
CA ALA A 194 -8.02 1.25 -12.21
C ALA A 194 -8.02 -0.05 -11.38
N CYS A 195 -8.40 0.02 -10.09
CA CYS A 195 -8.52 -1.18 -9.25
C CYS A 195 -9.57 -2.17 -9.76
N HIS A 196 -10.66 -1.67 -10.35
CA HIS A 196 -11.70 -2.51 -10.92
C HIS A 196 -11.17 -3.28 -12.13
N GLU A 197 -10.53 -2.58 -13.04
CA GLU A 197 -9.98 -3.17 -14.28
C GLU A 197 -8.94 -4.26 -13.97
N ILE A 198 -7.95 -3.97 -13.13
CA ILE A 198 -6.93 -4.96 -12.78
C ILE A 198 -7.51 -6.17 -12.03
N SER A 199 -8.56 -5.97 -11.22
CA SER A 199 -9.26 -7.06 -10.54
C SER A 199 -9.98 -7.97 -11.53
N GLN A 200 -10.63 -7.41 -12.56
CA GLN A 200 -11.30 -8.20 -13.61
C GLN A 200 -10.30 -9.01 -14.44
N GLN A 201 -9.12 -8.48 -14.67
CA GLN A 201 -8.03 -9.15 -15.38
C GLN A 201 -7.33 -10.24 -14.55
N GLY A 202 -7.68 -10.41 -13.28
CA GLY A 202 -6.96 -11.30 -12.36
C GLY A 202 -5.49 -10.91 -12.21
N ALA A 203 -5.20 -9.62 -12.32
CA ALA A 203 -3.85 -9.09 -12.32
C ALA A 203 -3.20 -9.21 -10.92
N PRO A 204 -1.90 -9.54 -10.82
CA PRO A 204 -1.21 -9.72 -9.54
C PRO A 204 -0.83 -8.38 -8.90
N LEU A 205 -1.82 -7.48 -8.75
CA LEU A 205 -1.67 -6.18 -8.12
C LEU A 205 -2.81 -5.95 -7.13
N VAL A 206 -2.48 -5.49 -5.92
CA VAL A 206 -3.45 -5.12 -4.89
C VAL A 206 -3.17 -3.71 -4.36
N VAL A 207 -4.25 -3.00 -4.04
CA VAL A 207 -4.18 -1.71 -3.35
C VAL A 207 -4.72 -1.88 -1.93
N VAL A 208 -3.97 -1.41 -0.94
CA VAL A 208 -4.41 -1.41 0.46
C VAL A 208 -4.45 0.03 0.95
N GLY A 209 -5.64 0.54 1.22
CA GLY A 209 -5.86 1.88 1.75
C GLY A 209 -6.09 1.89 3.26
N ALA A 210 -5.69 2.96 3.93
CA ALA A 210 -6.05 3.22 5.33
C ALA A 210 -6.56 4.65 5.46
N GLY A 211 -7.64 4.84 6.24
CA GLY A 211 -8.23 6.16 6.41
C GLY A 211 -9.25 6.26 7.55
N LEU A 212 -9.90 7.41 7.64
CA LEU A 212 -10.90 7.72 8.65
C LEU A 212 -12.23 6.97 8.40
N PRO A 213 -13.14 6.88 9.39
CA PRO A 213 -14.39 6.11 9.28
C PRO A 213 -15.30 6.52 8.13
N HIS A 214 -15.19 7.73 7.61
CA HIS A 214 -15.99 8.19 6.47
C HIS A 214 -15.42 7.78 5.10
N LEU A 215 -14.20 7.22 5.04
CA LEU A 215 -13.57 6.79 3.79
C LEU A 215 -14.41 5.80 2.97
N PRO A 216 -15.07 4.77 3.56
CA PRO A 216 -15.95 3.90 2.80
C PRO A 216 -17.10 4.64 2.10
N VAL A 217 -17.66 5.66 2.76
CA VAL A 217 -18.72 6.51 2.19
C VAL A 217 -18.17 7.36 1.04
N ALA A 218 -16.99 7.93 1.19
CA ALA A 218 -16.34 8.71 0.14
C ALA A 218 -16.04 7.85 -1.11
N LEU A 219 -15.56 6.61 -0.91
CA LEU A 219 -15.34 5.66 -1.99
C LEU A 219 -16.65 5.26 -2.70
N ALA A 220 -17.72 4.98 -1.95
CA ALA A 220 -19.03 4.66 -2.51
C ALA A 220 -19.63 5.85 -3.31
N ALA A 221 -19.39 7.08 -2.85
CA ALA A 221 -19.81 8.28 -3.55
C ALA A 221 -18.99 8.53 -4.83
N SER A 222 -17.73 8.12 -4.90
CA SER A 222 -16.87 8.30 -6.07
C SER A 222 -17.26 7.37 -7.24
N LYS A 223 -17.58 6.11 -6.97
CA LYS A 223 -18.03 5.11 -7.94
C LYS A 223 -19.04 4.16 -7.30
N SER A 224 -20.18 3.94 -7.93
CA SER A 224 -21.28 3.11 -7.40
C SER A 224 -20.89 1.64 -7.13
N TYR A 225 -19.86 1.13 -7.77
CA TYR A 225 -19.37 -0.23 -7.58
C TYR A 225 -18.23 -0.35 -6.53
N ALA A 226 -17.76 0.75 -5.96
CA ALA A 226 -16.65 0.75 -5.00
C ALA A 226 -16.92 -0.13 -3.77
N GLU A 227 -18.17 -0.26 -3.32
CA GLU A 227 -18.55 -1.14 -2.23
C GLU A 227 -18.20 -2.62 -2.49
N ARG A 228 -18.28 -3.05 -3.76
CA ARG A 228 -17.96 -4.42 -4.17
C ARG A 228 -16.49 -4.61 -4.51
N LEU A 229 -15.79 -3.52 -4.81
CA LEU A 229 -14.40 -3.51 -5.22
C LEU A 229 -13.43 -3.71 -4.04
N PHE A 230 -13.78 -3.14 -2.90
CA PHE A 230 -12.92 -3.19 -1.71
C PHE A 230 -13.49 -4.12 -0.64
N ARG A 231 -12.58 -4.75 0.09
CA ARG A 231 -12.87 -5.36 1.38
C ARG A 231 -12.64 -4.32 2.47
N TYR A 232 -13.70 -3.93 3.13
CA TYR A 232 -13.64 -2.97 4.22
C TYR A 232 -13.36 -3.67 5.54
N VAL A 233 -12.36 -3.19 6.26
CA VAL A 233 -11.94 -3.67 7.57
C VAL A 233 -12.03 -2.52 8.56
N VAL A 234 -12.90 -2.64 9.56
CA VAL A 234 -12.99 -1.66 10.63
C VAL A 234 -11.90 -1.94 11.66
N VAL A 235 -11.00 -0.97 11.83
CA VAL A 235 -9.91 -1.02 12.81
C VAL A 235 -10.38 -0.27 14.06
N ASP A 236 -10.75 -1.02 15.06
CA ASP A 236 -11.21 -0.48 16.35
C ASP A 236 -10.10 -0.51 17.41
N ARG A 237 -10.35 0.15 18.55
CA ARG A 237 -9.49 0.05 19.72
C ARG A 237 -9.37 -1.41 20.16
N LEU A 238 -8.19 -1.79 20.60
CA LEU A 238 -8.01 -3.12 21.20
C LEU A 238 -8.89 -3.25 22.45
N PRO A 239 -9.64 -4.36 22.60
CA PRO A 239 -10.33 -4.66 23.84
C PRO A 239 -9.34 -4.62 25.03
N ARG A 240 -9.77 -4.07 26.18
CA ARG A 240 -8.93 -3.98 27.38
C ARG A 240 -8.26 -5.30 27.77
N GLU A 241 -9.02 -6.38 27.69
CA GLU A 241 -8.53 -7.73 28.02
C GLU A 241 -7.35 -8.17 27.12
N MET A 242 -7.36 -7.78 25.83
CA MET A 242 -6.27 -8.08 24.92
C MET A 242 -5.06 -7.17 25.18
N ALA A 243 -5.29 -5.90 25.49
CA ALA A 243 -4.23 -4.97 25.87
C ALA A 243 -3.58 -5.39 27.20
N ASP A 244 -4.36 -5.84 28.18
CA ASP A 244 -3.87 -6.31 29.48
C ASP A 244 -3.11 -7.65 29.37
N ARG A 245 -3.56 -8.57 28.50
CA ARG A 245 -2.82 -9.82 28.22
C ARG A 245 -1.45 -9.54 27.62
N GLU A 246 -1.39 -8.62 26.68
CA GLU A 246 -0.13 -8.24 26.04
C GLU A 246 0.84 -7.57 27.02
N LEU A 247 0.32 -6.65 27.85
CA LEU A 247 1.08 -6.05 28.96
C LEU A 247 1.60 -7.10 29.94
N THR A 248 0.78 -8.08 30.29
CA THR A 248 1.13 -9.13 31.28
C THR A 248 2.16 -10.11 30.71
N LEU A 249 2.01 -10.52 29.43
CA LEU A 249 3.00 -11.38 28.75
C LEU A 249 4.37 -10.71 28.66
N ARG A 250 4.40 -9.42 28.40
CA ARG A 250 5.66 -8.64 28.29
C ARG A 250 6.33 -8.40 29.62
N LEU A 251 5.57 -8.14 30.66
CA LEU A 251 6.11 -8.06 32.00
C LEU A 251 6.74 -9.39 32.42
N ARG A 252 6.13 -10.53 32.02
CA ARG A 252 6.69 -11.86 32.26
C ARG A 252 7.94 -12.15 31.42
N CYS A 253 7.96 -11.80 30.13
CA CYS A 253 9.15 -11.97 29.30
C CYS A 253 10.30 -11.04 29.72
N GLY A 254 10.02 -9.82 30.11
CA GLY A 254 11.02 -8.89 30.66
C GLY A 254 11.59 -9.36 31.99
N HIS A 255 10.81 -10.03 32.83
CA HIS A 255 11.26 -10.63 34.08
C HIS A 255 12.09 -11.92 33.88
N LEU A 256 11.73 -12.75 32.91
CA LEU A 256 12.46 -13.96 32.55
C LEU A 256 13.88 -13.63 32.01
N LEU A 257 14.02 -12.55 31.24
CA LEU A 257 15.34 -12.11 30.77
C LEU A 257 16.23 -11.56 31.94
N SER A 258 15.64 -11.02 33.00
CA SER A 258 16.39 -10.60 34.18
C SER A 258 16.77 -11.75 35.10
N LEU A 259 16.10 -12.91 35.01
CA LEU A 259 16.44 -14.12 35.79
C LEU A 259 17.43 -15.06 35.08
N ILE A 260 17.68 -14.88 33.81
CA ILE A 260 18.70 -15.64 33.05
C ILE A 260 20.07 -14.97 33.11
N HIS A 261 20.18 -13.78 33.68
CA HIS A 261 21.41 -13.02 33.84
C HIS A 261 21.85 -12.85 35.33
N ILE A 262 21.47 -13.81 36.19
CA ILE A 262 22.10 -13.98 37.52
C ILE A 262 22.84 -15.36 37.52
#